data_f76b993a25e37563dac2f5eef34130ca
#
_entry.id   f76b993a25e37563dac2f5eef34130ca
#
_cell.length_a   1.000
_cell.length_b   1.000
_cell.length_c   1.000
_cell.angle_alpha   90.00
_cell.angle_beta   90.00
_cell.angle_gamma   90.00
#
_symmetry.space_group_name_H-M   'P 1'
#
loop_
_entity.id
_entity.type
_entity.pdbx_description
1 polymer ?
#
loop_
_entity_poly.entity_id
_entity_poly.type
_entity_poly.pdbx_seq_one_letter_code
_entity_poly.pdbx_strand_id
1 'polypeptide(L)'
;MQLVLEKRAERSKAIALISPLIAIGLTIVTMSILFAVLGKNPVSALGVYFIDPLTDSYSLQELVVKATPLVLIAIGLSLCYLANAWNIGAEGQFLIGAVAGSWLAVKTQGTGAGHWVLPAMLLLGAVAGALYALIPAICKVRFGASEILTSLMLVYVADLFLDYLVRGPWRDPAGFNFPTTAEFDPVATVPVLIEGGRLHLGAIIALLVVAAATVLLGRTIKGFEIRVVGAAPRAAGFGGFNSNQLILLTFAISGALAGLAGIIEVAGPVGHLQPGISPGYGFTAIIVAFLGRLNPVGILIAGLFLALTFIGGEQAQIAMKIPLDVTKVFQGILLFYVLACDSLILYRFRLIFASRQVPSGTG
;
A
#
# COMPACT_ATOMS: atom_id res chain seq x y z
N MET A 1 42.36 -8.82 1.29
CA MET A 1 41.20 -8.47 0.46
C MET A 1 40.11 -8.00 1.41
N GLN A 2 39.77 -6.71 1.42
CA GLN A 2 38.70 -6.18 2.30
C GLN A 2 37.60 -5.59 1.42
N LEU A 3 36.37 -6.00 1.68
CA LEU A 3 35.18 -5.43 1.07
C LEU A 3 34.78 -4.19 1.88
N VAL A 4 34.85 -3.02 1.27
CA VAL A 4 34.50 -1.77 1.95
C VAL A 4 33.27 -1.17 1.25
N LEU A 5 32.30 -0.76 2.07
CA LEU A 5 31.11 -0.05 1.61
C LEU A 5 31.45 1.45 1.54
N GLU A 6 31.55 1.99 0.36
CA GLU A 6 31.90 3.40 0.13
C GLU A 6 30.64 4.16 -0.30
N LYS A 7 30.37 5.29 0.36
CA LYS A 7 29.24 6.16 -0.01
C LYS A 7 29.55 6.84 -1.36
N ARG A 8 28.60 6.77 -2.30
CA ARG A 8 28.72 7.46 -3.58
C ARG A 8 28.63 8.98 -3.39
N ALA A 9 29.38 9.74 -4.13
CA ALA A 9 29.30 11.22 -4.14
C ALA A 9 27.95 11.69 -4.72
N GLU A 10 27.45 10.97 -5.73
CA GLU A 10 26.15 11.24 -6.36
C GLU A 10 25.27 9.98 -6.42
N ARG A 11 23.96 10.17 -6.35
CA ARG A 11 22.99 9.07 -6.53
C ARG A 11 23.05 8.54 -7.96
N SER A 12 23.27 7.25 -8.13
CA SER A 12 23.30 6.63 -9.46
C SER A 12 21.89 6.51 -10.04
N LYS A 13 21.58 7.29 -11.09
CA LYS A 13 20.29 7.22 -11.80
C LYS A 13 20.06 5.86 -12.45
N ALA A 14 21.11 5.23 -12.99
CA ALA A 14 21.01 3.90 -13.61
C ALA A 14 20.65 2.84 -12.57
N ILE A 15 21.33 2.80 -11.42
CA ILE A 15 21.01 1.86 -10.35
C ILE A 15 19.61 2.14 -9.78
N ALA A 16 19.22 3.40 -9.67
CA ALA A 16 17.88 3.78 -9.27
C ALA A 16 16.79 3.18 -10.18
N LEU A 17 17.02 3.10 -11.49
CA LEU A 17 16.06 2.50 -12.43
C LEU A 17 16.09 0.97 -12.39
N ILE A 18 17.24 0.36 -12.16
CA ILE A 18 17.44 -1.10 -12.23
C ILE A 18 17.15 -1.77 -10.87
N SER A 19 17.31 -1.06 -9.74
CA SER A 19 17.17 -1.67 -8.41
C SER A 19 15.82 -2.37 -8.16
N PRO A 20 14.65 -1.88 -8.61
CA PRO A 20 13.40 -2.61 -8.48
C PRO A 20 13.39 -3.93 -9.25
N LEU A 21 13.98 -3.95 -10.46
CA LEU A 21 14.06 -5.15 -11.28
C LEU A 21 14.99 -6.19 -10.65
N ILE A 22 16.11 -5.77 -10.06
CA ILE A 22 17.01 -6.66 -9.30
C ILE A 22 16.26 -7.24 -8.09
N ALA A 23 15.53 -6.42 -7.34
CA ALA A 23 14.76 -6.88 -6.19
C ALA A 23 13.71 -7.93 -6.59
N ILE A 24 12.96 -7.68 -7.66
CA ILE A 24 11.99 -8.65 -8.22
C ILE A 24 12.71 -9.95 -8.65
N GLY A 25 13.82 -9.85 -9.38
CA GLY A 25 14.60 -11.01 -9.81
C GLY A 25 15.10 -11.85 -8.63
N LEU A 26 15.68 -11.22 -7.60
CA LEU A 26 16.11 -11.91 -6.38
C LEU A 26 14.94 -12.55 -5.64
N THR A 27 13.80 -11.90 -5.61
CA THR A 27 12.59 -12.44 -4.99
C THR A 27 12.11 -13.69 -5.75
N ILE A 28 12.06 -13.64 -7.08
CA ILE A 28 11.68 -14.79 -7.92
C ILE A 28 12.62 -15.99 -7.70
N VAL A 29 13.94 -15.74 -7.62
CA VAL A 29 14.92 -16.79 -7.33
C VAL A 29 14.67 -17.40 -5.94
N THR A 30 14.49 -16.58 -4.92
CA THR A 30 14.23 -17.04 -3.56
C THR A 30 12.93 -17.83 -3.47
N MET A 31 11.87 -17.36 -4.16
CA MET A 31 10.59 -18.07 -4.25
C MET A 31 10.69 -19.38 -5.01
N SER A 32 11.52 -19.46 -6.06
CA SER A 32 11.80 -20.72 -6.77
C SER A 32 12.39 -21.76 -5.83
N ILE A 33 13.32 -21.35 -4.97
CA ILE A 33 13.91 -22.21 -3.93
C ILE A 33 12.83 -22.65 -2.94
N LEU A 34 11.97 -21.72 -2.49
CA LEU A 34 10.88 -22.04 -1.56
C LEU A 34 9.90 -23.06 -2.16
N PHE A 35 9.50 -22.89 -3.43
CA PHE A 35 8.62 -23.85 -4.11
C PHE A 35 9.27 -25.22 -4.23
N ALA A 36 10.58 -25.29 -4.52
CA ALA A 36 11.33 -26.56 -4.54
C ALA A 36 11.33 -27.24 -3.16
N VAL A 37 11.54 -26.48 -2.07
CA VAL A 37 11.49 -26.99 -0.69
C VAL A 37 10.08 -27.50 -0.33
N LEU A 38 9.03 -26.86 -0.85
CA LEU A 38 7.64 -27.31 -0.69
C LEU A 38 7.28 -28.52 -1.58
N GLY A 39 8.26 -29.09 -2.30
CA GLY A 39 8.05 -30.24 -3.17
C GLY A 39 7.28 -29.91 -4.46
N LYS A 40 7.23 -28.64 -4.85
CA LYS A 40 6.58 -28.19 -6.09
C LYS A 40 7.61 -27.87 -7.16
N ASN A 41 7.24 -28.11 -8.43
CA ASN A 41 8.11 -27.68 -9.54
C ASN A 41 8.14 -26.14 -9.62
N PRO A 42 9.30 -25.49 -9.46
CA PRO A 42 9.41 -24.04 -9.43
C PRO A 42 8.90 -23.36 -10.70
N VAL A 43 9.21 -23.95 -11.87
CA VAL A 43 8.82 -23.37 -13.16
C VAL A 43 7.30 -23.39 -13.32
N SER A 44 6.67 -24.53 -13.00
CA SER A 44 5.21 -24.64 -13.02
C SER A 44 4.55 -23.71 -12.00
N ALA A 45 5.11 -23.62 -10.79
CA ALA A 45 4.58 -22.73 -9.76
C ALA A 45 4.67 -21.24 -10.15
N LEU A 46 5.78 -20.83 -10.75
CA LEU A 46 5.91 -19.46 -11.27
C LEU A 46 4.96 -19.20 -12.45
N GLY A 47 4.69 -20.21 -13.30
CA GLY A 47 3.70 -20.12 -14.38
C GLY A 47 2.31 -19.82 -13.81
N VAL A 48 1.84 -20.64 -12.87
CA VAL A 48 0.56 -20.47 -12.19
C VAL A 48 0.49 -19.11 -11.46
N TYR A 49 1.61 -18.66 -10.92
CA TYR A 49 1.65 -17.42 -10.10
C TYR A 49 1.64 -16.14 -10.94
N PHE A 50 2.31 -16.13 -12.08
CA PHE A 50 2.54 -14.89 -12.85
C PHE A 50 1.94 -14.90 -14.26
N ILE A 51 1.74 -16.07 -14.86
CA ILE A 51 1.30 -16.19 -16.26
C ILE A 51 -0.19 -16.48 -16.32
N ASP A 52 -0.66 -17.50 -15.60
CA ASP A 52 -2.07 -17.93 -15.65
C ASP A 52 -3.06 -16.79 -15.35
N PRO A 53 -2.83 -15.89 -14.33
CA PRO A 53 -3.72 -14.77 -14.08
C PRO A 53 -3.85 -13.77 -15.23
N LEU A 54 -2.88 -13.75 -16.14
CA LEU A 54 -2.88 -12.83 -17.30
C LEU A 54 -3.56 -13.41 -18.54
N THR A 55 -3.93 -14.69 -18.53
CA THR A 55 -4.52 -15.38 -19.68
C THR A 55 -6.05 -15.31 -19.70
N ASP A 56 -6.69 -15.01 -18.57
CA ASP A 56 -8.14 -14.97 -18.43
C ASP A 56 -8.65 -13.54 -18.22
N SER A 57 -9.71 -13.19 -18.96
CA SER A 57 -10.33 -11.85 -18.91
C SER A 57 -10.89 -11.52 -17.52
N TYR A 58 -11.43 -12.50 -16.79
CA TYR A 58 -11.92 -12.30 -15.44
C TYR A 58 -10.79 -11.98 -14.46
N SER A 59 -9.70 -12.74 -14.54
CA SER A 59 -8.49 -12.51 -13.72
C SER A 59 -7.84 -11.16 -14.00
N LEU A 60 -7.89 -10.66 -15.25
CA LEU A 60 -7.41 -9.32 -15.58
C LEU A 60 -8.27 -8.21 -14.94
N GLN A 61 -9.59 -8.40 -14.86
CA GLN A 61 -10.46 -7.47 -14.15
C GLN A 61 -10.18 -7.49 -12.64
N GLU A 62 -10.06 -8.69 -12.05
CA GLU A 62 -9.69 -8.86 -10.63
C GLU A 62 -8.33 -8.20 -10.32
N LEU A 63 -7.36 -8.27 -11.25
CA LEU A 63 -6.08 -7.61 -11.09
C LEU A 63 -6.24 -6.10 -10.91
N VAL A 64 -7.08 -5.46 -11.71
CA VAL A 64 -7.34 -4.02 -11.58
C VAL A 64 -8.13 -3.71 -10.30
N VAL A 65 -9.09 -4.56 -9.93
CA VAL A 65 -9.87 -4.42 -8.70
C VAL A 65 -8.94 -4.47 -7.48
N LYS A 66 -8.07 -5.48 -7.37
CA LYS A 66 -7.11 -5.60 -6.27
C LYS A 66 -6.00 -4.54 -6.30
N ALA A 67 -5.62 -4.04 -7.47
CA ALA A 67 -4.67 -2.93 -7.61
C ALA A 67 -5.24 -1.60 -7.10
N THR A 68 -6.55 -1.40 -7.20
CA THR A 68 -7.21 -0.14 -6.82
C THR A 68 -6.91 0.29 -5.38
N PRO A 69 -7.18 -0.50 -4.34
CA PRO A 69 -6.86 -0.11 -2.96
C PRO A 69 -5.35 0.04 -2.75
N LEU A 70 -4.53 -0.84 -3.33
CA LEU A 70 -3.07 -0.77 -3.21
C LEU A 70 -2.51 0.54 -3.73
N VAL A 71 -2.96 0.98 -4.92
CA VAL A 71 -2.50 2.22 -5.56
C VAL A 71 -2.97 3.44 -4.77
N LEU A 72 -4.24 3.49 -4.36
CA LEU A 72 -4.78 4.61 -3.57
C LEU A 72 -4.01 4.82 -2.27
N ILE A 73 -3.82 3.75 -1.50
CA ILE A 73 -3.09 3.80 -0.23
C ILE A 73 -1.61 4.16 -0.47
N ALA A 74 -0.94 3.53 -1.44
CA ALA A 74 0.47 3.75 -1.71
C ALA A 74 0.78 5.18 -2.17
N ILE A 75 -0.11 5.82 -2.92
CA ILE A 75 0.02 7.25 -3.26
C ILE A 75 -0.05 8.11 -2.00
N GLY A 76 -1.00 7.85 -1.10
CA GLY A 76 -1.08 8.55 0.17
C GLY A 76 0.19 8.39 1.00
N LEU A 77 0.67 7.16 1.15
CA LEU A 77 1.91 6.83 1.86
C LEU A 77 3.13 7.49 1.22
N SER A 78 3.19 7.58 -0.12
CA SER A 78 4.31 8.22 -0.81
C SER A 78 4.48 9.69 -0.44
N LEU A 79 3.39 10.43 -0.21
CA LEU A 79 3.44 11.82 0.25
C LEU A 79 4.03 11.92 1.66
N CYS A 80 3.65 11.01 2.56
CA CYS A 80 4.20 10.94 3.91
C CYS A 80 5.71 10.64 3.87
N TYR A 81 6.12 9.62 3.11
CA TYR A 81 7.53 9.20 3.04
C TYR A 81 8.42 10.24 2.35
N LEU A 82 7.90 10.95 1.34
CA LEU A 82 8.59 12.09 0.74
C LEU A 82 8.77 13.25 1.73
N ALA A 83 7.88 13.43 2.69
CA ALA A 83 8.00 14.39 3.79
C ALA A 83 8.86 13.87 4.97
N ASN A 84 9.45 12.66 4.87
CA ASN A 84 10.14 11.95 5.95
C ASN A 84 9.26 11.75 7.19
N ALA A 85 7.97 11.48 6.98
CA ALA A 85 6.99 11.16 8.00
C ALA A 85 6.47 9.73 7.76
N TRP A 86 6.59 8.85 8.77
CA TRP A 86 6.42 7.42 8.62
C TRP A 86 5.03 6.95 9.07
N ASN A 87 4.06 6.99 8.16
CA ASN A 87 2.73 6.43 8.38
C ASN A 87 2.75 4.91 8.12
N ILE A 88 2.69 4.11 9.18
CA ILE A 88 2.57 2.63 9.09
C ILE A 88 1.11 2.20 9.35
N GLY A 89 0.24 3.13 9.72
CA GLY A 89 -1.13 2.89 10.12
C GLY A 89 -2.17 2.89 8.99
N ALA A 90 -1.75 2.85 7.73
CA ALA A 90 -2.66 2.92 6.59
C ALA A 90 -3.71 1.79 6.58
N GLU A 91 -3.38 0.62 7.10
CA GLU A 91 -4.32 -0.49 7.29
C GLU A 91 -5.47 -0.11 8.22
N GLY A 92 -5.16 0.49 9.37
CA GLY A 92 -6.19 0.97 10.31
C GLY A 92 -7.03 2.11 9.74
N GLN A 93 -6.42 3.01 8.96
CA GLN A 93 -7.10 4.10 8.26
C GLN A 93 -8.06 3.56 7.19
N PHE A 94 -7.67 2.51 6.48
CA PHE A 94 -8.51 1.76 5.55
C PHE A 94 -9.72 1.15 6.28
N LEU A 95 -9.51 0.44 7.39
CA LEU A 95 -10.57 -0.21 8.17
C LEU A 95 -11.56 0.82 8.74
N ILE A 96 -11.08 1.92 9.31
CA ILE A 96 -11.95 2.98 9.84
C ILE A 96 -12.74 3.68 8.72
N GLY A 97 -12.12 3.87 7.55
CA GLY A 97 -12.82 4.39 6.37
C GLY A 97 -13.93 3.45 5.88
N ALA A 98 -13.62 2.15 5.82
CA ALA A 98 -14.60 1.10 5.52
C ALA A 98 -15.78 1.13 6.50
N VAL A 99 -15.50 1.17 7.81
CA VAL A 99 -16.52 1.24 8.86
C VAL A 99 -17.39 2.50 8.73
N ALA A 100 -16.76 3.68 8.60
CA ALA A 100 -17.49 4.94 8.55
C ALA A 100 -18.42 5.06 7.33
N GLY A 101 -17.95 4.62 6.16
CA GLY A 101 -18.79 4.59 4.96
C GLY A 101 -19.91 3.57 5.07
N SER A 102 -19.62 2.36 5.58
CA SER A 102 -20.60 1.29 5.79
C SER A 102 -21.70 1.68 6.78
N TRP A 103 -21.39 2.55 7.77
CA TRP A 103 -22.40 3.05 8.68
C TRP A 103 -23.60 3.68 7.96
N LEU A 104 -23.34 4.45 6.91
CA LEU A 104 -24.40 5.09 6.13
C LEU A 104 -25.21 4.03 5.34
N ALA A 105 -24.54 3.05 4.71
CA ALA A 105 -25.20 1.97 4.01
C ALA A 105 -26.13 1.17 4.92
N VAL A 106 -25.65 0.79 6.10
CA VAL A 106 -26.46 0.05 7.11
C VAL A 106 -27.67 0.89 7.59
N LYS A 107 -27.49 2.22 7.76
CA LYS A 107 -28.57 3.12 8.21
C LYS A 107 -29.62 3.40 7.14
N THR A 108 -29.24 3.37 5.88
CA THR A 108 -30.15 3.67 4.76
C THR A 108 -30.73 2.41 4.13
N GLN A 109 -30.35 1.23 4.60
CA GLN A 109 -30.82 -0.05 4.09
C GLN A 109 -32.36 -0.15 4.15
N GLY A 110 -32.97 -0.53 3.02
CA GLY A 110 -34.42 -0.70 2.90
C GLY A 110 -35.24 0.59 3.01
N THR A 111 -34.62 1.77 3.11
CA THR A 111 -35.35 3.07 3.24
C THR A 111 -35.71 3.67 1.89
N GLY A 112 -35.30 3.08 0.77
CA GLY A 112 -35.49 3.67 -0.56
C GLY A 112 -34.66 4.93 -0.80
N ALA A 113 -33.52 5.05 -0.10
CA ALA A 113 -32.60 6.18 -0.26
C ALA A 113 -32.09 6.29 -1.70
N GLY A 114 -31.86 7.54 -2.16
CA GLY A 114 -31.44 7.82 -3.54
C GLY A 114 -29.93 7.63 -3.77
N HIS A 115 -29.50 7.92 -5.00
CA HIS A 115 -28.10 7.78 -5.45
C HIS A 115 -27.07 8.67 -4.71
N TRP A 116 -27.49 9.56 -3.81
CA TRP A 116 -26.61 10.37 -2.96
C TRP A 116 -25.87 9.54 -1.91
N VAL A 117 -26.35 8.33 -1.59
CA VAL A 117 -25.79 7.45 -0.54
C VAL A 117 -24.34 7.09 -0.86
N LEU A 118 -24.05 6.60 -2.06
CA LEU A 118 -22.69 6.21 -2.44
C LEU A 118 -21.68 7.36 -2.36
N PRO A 119 -21.91 8.55 -2.98
CA PRO A 119 -21.00 9.69 -2.81
C PRO A 119 -20.78 10.10 -1.34
N ALA A 120 -21.83 10.05 -0.53
CA ALA A 120 -21.72 10.35 0.90
C ALA A 120 -20.90 9.28 1.65
N MET A 121 -21.05 7.99 1.33
CA MET A 121 -20.24 6.91 1.87
C MET A 121 -18.76 7.10 1.54
N LEU A 122 -18.43 7.41 0.29
CA LEU A 122 -17.05 7.66 -0.16
C LEU A 122 -16.44 8.86 0.59
N LEU A 123 -17.20 9.93 0.75
CA LEU A 123 -16.76 11.12 1.50
C LEU A 123 -16.55 10.79 2.98
N LEU A 124 -17.50 10.10 3.62
CA LEU A 124 -17.38 9.70 5.03
C LEU A 124 -16.18 8.79 5.25
N GLY A 125 -15.95 7.82 4.36
CA GLY A 125 -14.77 6.95 4.42
C GLY A 125 -13.46 7.72 4.33
N ALA A 126 -13.37 8.65 3.37
CA ALA A 126 -12.20 9.50 3.21
C ALA A 126 -11.96 10.41 4.43
N VAL A 127 -13.00 11.07 4.92
CA VAL A 127 -12.91 11.96 6.10
C VAL A 127 -12.53 11.18 7.36
N ALA A 128 -13.14 10.02 7.60
CA ALA A 128 -12.86 9.20 8.77
C ALA A 128 -11.41 8.67 8.73
N GLY A 129 -10.95 8.19 7.59
CA GLY A 129 -9.55 7.80 7.40
C GLY A 129 -8.57 8.94 7.63
N ALA A 130 -8.89 10.16 7.13
CA ALA A 130 -8.08 11.36 7.37
C ALA A 130 -8.01 11.72 8.86
N LEU A 131 -9.15 11.75 9.55
CA LEU A 131 -9.21 12.07 10.98
C LEU A 131 -8.45 11.03 11.81
N TYR A 132 -8.55 9.76 11.46
CA TYR A 132 -7.83 8.70 12.14
C TYR A 132 -6.32 8.81 11.94
N ALA A 133 -5.87 9.17 10.74
CA ALA A 133 -4.46 9.42 10.43
C ALA A 133 -3.90 10.66 11.16
N LEU A 134 -4.73 11.65 11.46
CA LEU A 134 -4.31 12.83 12.22
C LEU A 134 -3.95 12.51 13.66
N ILE A 135 -4.46 11.42 14.25
CA ILE A 135 -4.15 11.05 15.65
C ILE A 135 -2.63 10.86 15.82
N PRO A 136 -1.95 9.94 15.12
CA PRO A 136 -0.50 9.77 15.24
C PRO A 136 0.28 11.00 14.78
N ALA A 137 -0.21 11.74 13.78
CA ALA A 137 0.43 12.96 13.31
C ALA A 137 0.43 14.07 14.38
N ILE A 138 -0.68 14.27 15.07
CA ILE A 138 -0.80 15.22 16.17
C ILE A 138 0.09 14.77 17.35
N CYS A 139 0.09 13.48 17.68
CA CYS A 139 0.97 12.95 18.72
C CYS A 139 2.46 13.23 18.40
N LYS A 140 2.88 13.08 17.16
CA LYS A 140 4.24 13.43 16.72
C LYS A 140 4.50 14.92 16.86
N VAL A 141 3.62 15.77 16.34
CA VAL A 141 3.85 17.22 16.26
C VAL A 141 3.79 17.88 17.63
N ARG A 142 2.88 17.44 18.52
CA ARG A 142 2.66 18.06 19.84
C ARG A 142 3.50 17.45 20.95
N PHE A 143 3.71 16.15 20.92
CA PHE A 143 4.33 15.40 22.02
C PHE A 143 5.67 14.77 21.63
N GLY A 144 6.09 14.85 20.37
CA GLY A 144 7.29 14.18 19.89
C GLY A 144 7.20 12.65 19.91
N ALA A 145 5.99 12.09 19.99
CA ALA A 145 5.78 10.65 20.00
C ALA A 145 6.16 10.02 18.65
N SER A 146 6.58 8.75 18.67
CA SER A 146 6.88 8.01 17.45
C SER A 146 5.61 7.75 16.66
N GLU A 147 5.51 8.35 15.48
CA GLU A 147 4.39 8.12 14.56
C GLU A 147 4.32 6.69 14.05
N ILE A 148 5.46 5.99 13.98
CA ILE A 148 5.54 4.58 13.59
C ILE A 148 4.78 3.73 14.61
N LEU A 149 5.12 3.87 15.89
CA LEU A 149 4.50 3.07 16.95
C LEU A 149 3.03 3.43 17.15
N THR A 150 2.72 4.73 17.20
CA THR A 150 1.33 5.17 17.41
C THR A 150 0.42 4.78 16.25
N SER A 151 0.87 4.93 15.01
CA SER A 151 0.06 4.53 13.85
C SER A 151 -0.11 3.01 13.77
N LEU A 152 0.94 2.23 14.09
CA LEU A 152 0.85 0.76 14.12
C LEU A 152 -0.11 0.26 15.20
N MET A 153 -0.05 0.83 16.42
CA MET A 153 -0.99 0.44 17.50
C MET A 153 -2.45 0.73 17.13
N LEU A 154 -2.69 1.84 16.44
CA LEU A 154 -4.02 2.19 15.96
C LEU A 154 -4.57 1.21 14.91
N VAL A 155 -3.73 0.45 14.20
CA VAL A 155 -4.22 -0.62 13.32
C VAL A 155 -4.98 -1.67 14.10
N TYR A 156 -4.42 -2.13 15.22
CA TYR A 156 -5.08 -3.14 16.07
C TYR A 156 -6.38 -2.61 16.68
N VAL A 157 -6.41 -1.32 17.06
CA VAL A 157 -7.63 -0.69 17.56
C VAL A 157 -8.72 -0.67 16.49
N ALA A 158 -8.38 -0.34 15.23
CA ALA A 158 -9.32 -0.31 14.12
C ALA A 158 -9.86 -1.70 13.79
N ASP A 159 -8.99 -2.72 13.78
CA ASP A 159 -9.36 -4.10 13.49
C ASP A 159 -10.33 -4.65 14.56
N LEU A 160 -9.98 -4.50 15.83
CA LEU A 160 -10.86 -4.91 16.95
C LEU A 160 -12.17 -4.14 16.99
N PHE A 161 -12.16 -2.86 16.59
CA PHE A 161 -13.38 -2.04 16.52
C PHE A 161 -14.31 -2.53 15.41
N LEU A 162 -13.75 -2.83 14.22
CA LEU A 162 -14.52 -3.44 13.14
C LEU A 162 -15.12 -4.78 13.59
N ASP A 163 -14.31 -5.65 14.19
CA ASP A 163 -14.75 -6.98 14.66
C ASP A 163 -15.88 -6.87 15.71
N TYR A 164 -15.76 -5.92 16.65
CA TYR A 164 -16.83 -5.62 17.61
C TYR A 164 -18.13 -5.22 16.92
N LEU A 165 -18.09 -4.36 15.90
CA LEU A 165 -19.29 -3.88 15.21
C LEU A 165 -20.00 -5.01 14.46
N VAL A 166 -19.27 -5.81 13.69
CA VAL A 166 -19.86 -6.86 12.84
C VAL A 166 -20.29 -8.10 13.62
N ARG A 167 -19.72 -8.35 14.80
CA ARG A 167 -20.15 -9.44 15.72
C ARG A 167 -21.28 -8.99 16.65
N GLY A 168 -21.44 -7.69 16.85
CA GLY A 168 -22.40 -7.10 17.79
C GLY A 168 -23.49 -6.29 17.09
N PRO A 169 -23.45 -4.94 17.19
CA PRO A 169 -24.58 -4.08 16.85
C PRO A 169 -24.91 -4.01 15.35
N TRP A 170 -23.99 -4.37 14.46
CA TRP A 170 -24.17 -4.32 13.00
C TRP A 170 -24.31 -5.71 12.36
N ARG A 171 -24.31 -6.75 13.17
CA ARG A 171 -24.48 -8.10 12.65
C ARG A 171 -25.85 -8.25 11.99
N ASP A 172 -25.87 -8.89 10.82
CA ASP A 172 -27.08 -9.19 10.10
C ASP A 172 -27.95 -10.21 10.89
N PRO A 173 -29.18 -9.85 11.30
CA PRO A 173 -30.07 -10.79 11.98
C PRO A 173 -30.47 -11.99 11.13
N ALA A 174 -30.49 -11.85 9.79
CA ALA A 174 -30.81 -12.89 8.83
C ALA A 174 -29.60 -13.70 8.36
N GLY A 175 -28.39 -13.31 8.72
CA GLY A 175 -27.11 -13.86 8.24
C GLY A 175 -26.65 -15.15 8.91
N PHE A 176 -27.55 -16.03 9.41
CA PHE A 176 -27.21 -17.33 10.00
C PHE A 176 -26.06 -17.31 11.03
N ASN A 177 -25.97 -16.24 11.78
CA ASN A 177 -24.94 -16.01 12.80
C ASN A 177 -23.52 -15.72 12.28
N PHE A 178 -23.33 -15.53 10.98
CA PHE A 178 -22.05 -15.04 10.44
C PHE A 178 -21.77 -13.61 10.89
N PRO A 179 -20.50 -13.26 11.16
CA PRO A 179 -20.11 -11.91 11.61
C PRO A 179 -20.01 -10.94 10.42
N THR A 180 -21.14 -10.64 9.79
CA THR A 180 -21.24 -9.74 8.63
C THR A 180 -22.38 -8.76 8.85
N THR A 181 -22.31 -7.58 8.23
CA THR A 181 -23.49 -6.73 8.07
C THR A 181 -24.40 -7.31 7.01
N ALA A 182 -25.64 -6.87 6.96
CA ALA A 182 -26.52 -7.17 5.82
C ALA A 182 -25.92 -6.60 4.52
N GLU A 183 -26.27 -7.21 3.38
CA GLU A 183 -25.83 -6.76 2.06
C GLU A 183 -26.30 -5.33 1.77
N PHE A 184 -25.47 -4.53 1.15
CA PHE A 184 -25.79 -3.14 0.83
C PHE A 184 -26.81 -3.06 -0.30
N ASP A 185 -27.72 -2.10 -0.20
CA ASP A 185 -28.64 -1.80 -1.30
C ASP A 185 -27.87 -1.40 -2.57
N PRO A 186 -28.41 -1.67 -3.77
CA PRO A 186 -27.75 -1.32 -5.04
C PRO A 186 -27.32 0.16 -5.17
N VAL A 187 -28.01 1.06 -4.49
CA VAL A 187 -27.68 2.50 -4.46
C VAL A 187 -26.44 2.80 -3.59
N ALA A 188 -26.03 1.89 -2.74
CA ALA A 188 -24.87 1.97 -1.86
C ALA A 188 -23.66 1.19 -2.41
N THR A 189 -23.79 0.54 -3.57
CA THR A 189 -22.71 -0.21 -4.21
C THR A 189 -22.03 0.60 -5.31
N VAL A 190 -20.72 0.37 -5.49
CA VAL A 190 -19.95 1.03 -6.54
C VAL A 190 -20.32 0.43 -7.90
N PRO A 191 -20.73 1.26 -8.89
CA PRO A 191 -21.16 0.74 -10.20
C PRO A 191 -20.05 -0.03 -10.90
N VAL A 192 -20.43 -1.17 -11.48
CA VAL A 192 -19.57 -2.00 -12.30
C VAL A 192 -19.48 -1.39 -13.69
N LEU A 193 -18.29 -1.34 -14.28
CA LEU A 193 -18.02 -0.72 -15.59
C LEU A 193 -18.27 -1.67 -16.77
N ILE A 194 -18.19 -2.98 -16.53
CA ILE A 194 -18.38 -4.03 -17.52
C ILE A 194 -19.46 -4.97 -17.02
N GLU A 195 -20.56 -5.07 -17.73
CA GLU A 195 -21.67 -5.99 -17.40
C GLU A 195 -21.15 -7.44 -17.28
N GLY A 196 -21.50 -8.11 -16.20
CA GLY A 196 -21.02 -9.46 -15.89
C GLY A 196 -19.56 -9.55 -15.43
N GLY A 197 -18.87 -8.43 -15.29
CA GLY A 197 -17.52 -8.35 -14.76
C GLY A 197 -17.47 -7.83 -13.33
N ARG A 198 -16.25 -7.63 -12.81
CA ARG A 198 -16.01 -7.07 -11.46
C ARG A 198 -15.31 -5.71 -11.46
N LEU A 199 -14.88 -5.24 -12.64
CA LEU A 199 -14.24 -3.94 -12.77
C LEU A 199 -15.25 -2.83 -12.44
N HIS A 200 -14.95 -2.01 -11.44
CA HIS A 200 -15.85 -0.99 -10.91
C HIS A 200 -15.23 0.41 -10.98
N LEU A 201 -16.06 1.44 -10.75
CA LEU A 201 -15.69 2.87 -10.82
C LEU A 201 -14.47 3.23 -9.95
N GLY A 202 -14.16 2.46 -8.90
CA GLY A 202 -12.99 2.65 -8.06
C GLY A 202 -11.66 2.67 -8.84
N ALA A 203 -11.55 1.91 -9.93
CA ALA A 203 -10.36 1.92 -10.78
C ALA A 203 -10.16 3.28 -11.47
N ILE A 204 -11.24 3.92 -11.91
CA ILE A 204 -11.18 5.28 -12.49
C ILE A 204 -10.77 6.28 -11.42
N ILE A 205 -11.32 6.17 -10.21
CA ILE A 205 -10.92 7.03 -9.07
C ILE A 205 -9.42 6.88 -8.80
N ALA A 206 -8.90 5.65 -8.77
CA ALA A 206 -7.48 5.41 -8.57
C ALA A 206 -6.61 6.08 -9.67
N LEU A 207 -6.99 5.96 -10.94
CA LEU A 207 -6.28 6.62 -12.04
C LEU A 207 -6.33 8.15 -11.94
N LEU A 208 -7.46 8.73 -11.54
CA LEU A 208 -7.58 10.17 -11.30
C LEU A 208 -6.68 10.62 -10.14
N VAL A 209 -6.59 9.83 -9.07
CA VAL A 209 -5.69 10.11 -7.94
C VAL A 209 -4.22 10.01 -8.37
N VAL A 210 -3.85 9.03 -9.20
CA VAL A 210 -2.51 8.94 -9.80
C VAL A 210 -2.18 10.20 -10.60
N ALA A 211 -3.09 10.64 -11.46
CA ALA A 211 -2.91 11.85 -12.26
C ALA A 211 -2.79 13.10 -11.37
N ALA A 212 -3.68 13.25 -10.39
CA ALA A 212 -3.65 14.37 -9.44
C ALA A 212 -2.36 14.39 -8.62
N ALA A 213 -1.89 13.25 -8.11
CA ALA A 213 -0.64 13.13 -7.39
C ALA A 213 0.59 13.44 -8.27
N THR A 214 0.55 13.05 -9.56
CA THR A 214 1.60 13.38 -10.52
C THR A 214 1.71 14.89 -10.73
N VAL A 215 0.57 15.57 -10.88
CA VAL A 215 0.51 17.03 -10.99
C VAL A 215 0.94 17.68 -9.67
N LEU A 216 0.44 17.22 -8.53
CA LEU A 216 0.78 17.73 -7.20
C LEU A 216 2.30 17.67 -6.98
N LEU A 217 2.92 16.52 -7.17
CA LEU A 217 4.34 16.34 -6.93
C LEU A 217 5.22 16.97 -8.01
N GLY A 218 4.74 17.02 -9.28
CA GLY A 218 5.55 17.49 -10.40
C GLY A 218 5.46 18.98 -10.67
N ARG A 219 4.30 19.62 -10.39
CA ARG A 219 4.00 20.97 -10.89
C ARG A 219 3.52 21.96 -9.82
N THR A 220 3.41 21.55 -8.54
CA THR A 220 2.91 22.45 -7.48
C THR A 220 3.99 22.83 -6.47
N ILE A 221 3.80 24.00 -5.84
CA ILE A 221 4.65 24.47 -4.72
C ILE A 221 4.54 23.47 -3.54
N LYS A 222 3.35 22.94 -3.27
CA LYS A 222 3.17 21.97 -2.18
C LYS A 222 3.95 20.67 -2.40
N GLY A 223 4.02 20.16 -3.62
CA GLY A 223 4.87 19.02 -3.96
C GLY A 223 6.37 19.31 -3.80
N PHE A 224 6.79 20.54 -4.07
CA PHE A 224 8.15 20.99 -3.79
C PHE A 224 8.41 21.06 -2.28
N GLU A 225 7.53 21.71 -1.49
CA GLU A 225 7.62 21.80 -0.04
C GLU A 225 7.76 20.42 0.62
N ILE A 226 6.92 19.45 0.22
CA ILE A 226 6.95 18.06 0.71
C ILE A 226 8.35 17.46 0.54
N ARG A 227 8.94 17.59 -0.65
CA ARG A 227 10.28 17.05 -0.94
C ARG A 227 11.39 17.75 -0.20
N VAL A 228 11.31 19.09 -0.07
CA VAL A 228 12.34 19.88 0.63
C VAL A 228 12.31 19.60 2.13
N VAL A 229 11.13 19.54 2.74
CA VAL A 229 10.98 19.21 4.17
C VAL A 229 11.52 17.81 4.46
N GLY A 230 11.25 16.84 3.60
CA GLY A 230 11.78 15.48 3.79
C GLY A 230 13.28 15.35 3.57
N ALA A 231 13.84 16.06 2.58
CA ALA A 231 15.26 15.95 2.23
C ALA A 231 16.16 16.80 3.15
N ALA A 232 15.71 18.00 3.55
CA ALA A 232 16.51 18.98 4.30
C ALA A 232 15.63 19.80 5.26
N PRO A 233 15.16 19.24 6.39
CA PRO A 233 14.21 19.92 7.29
C PRO A 233 14.70 21.26 7.82
N ARG A 234 16.03 21.39 8.09
CA ARG A 234 16.62 22.65 8.55
C ARG A 234 16.57 23.73 7.46
N ALA A 235 16.94 23.38 6.22
CA ALA A 235 16.88 24.30 5.09
C ALA A 235 15.43 24.71 4.78
N ALA A 236 14.47 23.78 4.90
CA ALA A 236 13.05 24.07 4.78
C ALA A 236 12.59 25.15 5.76
N GLY A 237 13.02 25.05 7.02
CA GLY A 237 12.74 26.05 8.06
C GLY A 237 13.27 27.45 7.72
N PHE A 238 14.50 27.55 7.19
CA PHE A 238 15.05 28.83 6.70
C PHE A 238 14.27 29.37 5.49
N GLY A 239 13.73 28.50 4.64
CA GLY A 239 12.86 28.86 3.53
C GLY A 239 11.41 29.23 3.94
N GLY A 240 11.09 29.23 5.24
CA GLY A 240 9.77 29.59 5.77
C GLY A 240 8.73 28.45 5.67
N PHE A 241 9.13 27.22 5.35
CA PHE A 241 8.21 26.08 5.27
C PHE A 241 7.92 25.49 6.66
N ASN A 242 6.65 25.34 6.97
CA ASN A 242 6.22 24.76 8.25
C ASN A 242 6.15 23.23 8.19
N SER A 243 7.20 22.58 8.68
CA SER A 243 7.29 21.11 8.68
C SER A 243 6.13 20.43 9.42
N ASN A 244 5.66 21.01 10.54
CA ASN A 244 4.57 20.46 11.32
C ASN A 244 3.24 20.46 10.55
N GLN A 245 2.92 21.57 9.89
CA GLN A 245 1.71 21.65 9.05
C GLN A 245 1.79 20.67 7.88
N LEU A 246 2.98 20.49 7.30
CA LEU A 246 3.17 19.58 6.19
C LEU A 246 3.01 18.10 6.60
N ILE A 247 3.51 17.73 7.79
CA ILE A 247 3.30 16.39 8.36
C ILE A 247 1.80 16.14 8.55
N LEU A 248 1.08 17.08 9.17
CA LEU A 248 -0.37 16.94 9.36
C LEU A 248 -1.10 16.81 8.02
N LEU A 249 -0.75 17.62 7.04
CA LEU A 249 -1.36 17.58 5.70
C LEU A 249 -1.11 16.24 4.98
N THR A 250 0.13 15.75 4.98
CA THR A 250 0.47 14.49 4.32
C THR A 250 -0.18 13.29 4.99
N PHE A 251 -0.27 13.26 6.33
CA PHE A 251 -1.02 12.24 7.05
C PHE A 251 -2.52 12.31 6.76
N ALA A 252 -3.12 13.51 6.73
CA ALA A 252 -4.53 13.68 6.41
C ALA A 252 -4.85 13.17 5.00
N ILE A 253 -4.04 13.52 3.99
CA ILE A 253 -4.21 13.03 2.62
C ILE A 253 -4.00 11.51 2.56
N SER A 254 -2.96 11.00 3.23
CA SER A 254 -2.69 9.56 3.28
C SER A 254 -3.86 8.79 3.89
N GLY A 255 -4.39 9.27 5.01
CA GLY A 255 -5.54 8.66 5.65
C GLY A 255 -6.84 8.80 4.85
N ALA A 256 -7.04 9.93 4.17
CA ALA A 256 -8.18 10.11 3.28
C ALA A 256 -8.19 9.09 2.14
N LEU A 257 -7.04 8.89 1.48
CA LEU A 257 -6.91 7.92 0.40
C LEU A 257 -7.02 6.47 0.89
N ALA A 258 -6.48 6.17 2.07
CA ALA A 258 -6.63 4.85 2.69
C ALA A 258 -8.10 4.57 3.07
N GLY A 259 -8.79 5.53 3.70
CA GLY A 259 -10.20 5.41 4.05
C GLY A 259 -11.12 5.32 2.83
N LEU A 260 -10.81 6.09 1.78
CA LEU A 260 -11.50 6.00 0.49
C LEU A 260 -11.32 4.60 -0.14
N ALA A 261 -10.09 4.06 -0.10
CA ALA A 261 -9.81 2.70 -0.57
C ALA A 261 -10.62 1.66 0.21
N GLY A 262 -10.76 1.83 1.53
CA GLY A 262 -11.53 0.94 2.39
C GLY A 262 -13.00 0.88 2.03
N ILE A 263 -13.64 2.02 1.84
CA ILE A 263 -15.06 2.03 1.46
C ILE A 263 -15.28 1.60 0.02
N ILE A 264 -14.36 1.87 -0.91
CA ILE A 264 -14.42 1.35 -2.29
C ILE A 264 -14.33 -0.19 -2.29
N GLU A 265 -13.48 -0.77 -1.46
CA GLU A 265 -13.36 -2.24 -1.35
C GLU A 265 -14.65 -2.86 -0.81
N VAL A 266 -15.23 -2.28 0.24
CA VAL A 266 -16.48 -2.80 0.83
C VAL A 266 -17.67 -2.60 -0.10
N ALA A 267 -17.86 -1.39 -0.65
CA ALA A 267 -19.00 -1.06 -1.50
C ALA A 267 -18.88 -1.56 -2.94
N GLY A 268 -17.68 -1.96 -3.38
CA GLY A 268 -17.41 -2.51 -4.70
C GLY A 268 -17.47 -4.03 -4.73
N PRO A 269 -16.32 -4.72 -4.56
CA PRO A 269 -16.27 -6.17 -4.78
C PRO A 269 -16.95 -7.02 -3.70
N VAL A 270 -17.15 -6.51 -2.47
CA VAL A 270 -17.63 -7.30 -1.32
C VAL A 270 -19.13 -7.12 -1.07
N GLY A 271 -19.64 -5.90 -1.09
CA GLY A 271 -21.06 -5.58 -0.91
C GLY A 271 -21.56 -5.56 0.54
N HIS A 272 -20.72 -5.86 1.52
CA HIS A 272 -21.02 -5.83 2.96
C HIS A 272 -19.76 -5.70 3.80
N LEU A 273 -19.87 -5.32 5.07
CA LEU A 273 -18.74 -5.25 5.97
C LEU A 273 -18.58 -6.59 6.72
N GLN A 274 -17.34 -7.10 6.77
CA GLN A 274 -17.00 -8.36 7.43
C GLN A 274 -15.61 -8.31 8.06
N PRO A 275 -15.26 -9.18 9.02
CA PRO A 275 -13.90 -9.32 9.51
C PRO A 275 -12.95 -9.75 8.39
N GLY A 276 -11.70 -9.28 8.45
CA GLY A 276 -10.70 -9.64 7.45
C GLY A 276 -10.99 -9.07 6.05
N ILE A 277 -11.73 -7.96 5.96
CA ILE A 277 -12.01 -7.25 4.70
C ILE A 277 -10.74 -6.85 3.95
N SER A 278 -9.65 -6.62 4.67
CA SER A 278 -8.33 -6.35 4.11
C SER A 278 -7.42 -7.58 4.30
N PRO A 279 -6.82 -8.10 3.24
CA PRO A 279 -5.76 -9.10 3.35
C PRO A 279 -4.41 -8.49 3.77
N GLY A 280 -4.38 -7.23 4.22
CA GLY A 280 -3.20 -6.45 4.56
C GLY A 280 -2.83 -5.43 3.47
N TYR A 281 -3.81 -4.85 2.80
CA TYR A 281 -3.59 -3.87 1.73
C TYR A 281 -2.75 -2.67 2.19
N GLY A 282 -2.95 -2.16 3.41
CA GLY A 282 -2.18 -1.05 3.94
C GLY A 282 -0.71 -1.37 4.12
N PHE A 283 -0.38 -2.57 4.58
CA PHE A 283 1.00 -3.02 4.71
C PHE A 283 1.63 -3.30 3.34
N THR A 284 0.90 -3.97 2.45
CA THR A 284 1.36 -4.23 1.08
C THR A 284 1.56 -2.92 0.29
N ALA A 285 0.74 -1.90 0.54
CA ALA A 285 0.89 -0.60 -0.09
C ALA A 285 2.21 0.12 0.27
N ILE A 286 2.82 -0.20 1.42
CA ILE A 286 4.17 0.26 1.75
C ILE A 286 5.16 -0.29 0.72
N ILE A 287 5.04 -1.59 0.41
CA ILE A 287 5.89 -2.26 -0.60
C ILE A 287 5.68 -1.59 -1.97
N VAL A 288 4.43 -1.37 -2.35
CA VAL A 288 4.06 -0.68 -3.61
C VAL A 288 4.69 0.71 -3.68
N ALA A 289 4.63 1.49 -2.60
CA ALA A 289 5.18 2.84 -2.55
C ALA A 289 6.71 2.84 -2.78
N PHE A 290 7.44 1.94 -2.12
CA PHE A 290 8.89 1.83 -2.28
C PHE A 290 9.29 1.21 -3.61
N LEU A 291 8.62 0.15 -4.06
CA LEU A 291 8.86 -0.47 -5.37
C LEU A 291 8.59 0.53 -6.50
N GLY A 292 7.52 1.32 -6.37
CA GLY A 292 7.18 2.43 -7.28
C GLY A 292 8.05 3.68 -7.10
N ARG A 293 9.05 3.66 -6.18
CA ARG A 293 10.02 4.72 -5.91
C ARG A 293 9.38 6.06 -5.53
N LEU A 294 8.28 5.99 -4.79
CA LEU A 294 7.49 7.15 -4.35
C LEU A 294 7.05 8.06 -5.52
N ASN A 295 7.02 7.51 -6.73
CA ASN A 295 6.55 8.18 -7.94
C ASN A 295 5.15 7.66 -8.29
N PRO A 296 4.13 8.52 -8.52
CA PRO A 296 2.76 8.07 -8.74
C PRO A 296 2.59 7.09 -9.92
N VAL A 297 3.29 7.29 -11.02
CA VAL A 297 3.26 6.37 -12.17
C VAL A 297 3.96 5.05 -11.83
N GLY A 298 5.10 5.11 -11.14
CA GLY A 298 5.79 3.92 -10.64
C GLY A 298 4.92 3.13 -9.65
N ILE A 299 4.18 3.81 -8.79
CA ILE A 299 3.22 3.22 -7.84
C ILE A 299 2.10 2.50 -8.57
N LEU A 300 1.57 3.05 -9.65
CA LEU A 300 0.55 2.37 -10.48
C LEU A 300 1.07 1.04 -11.01
N ILE A 301 2.28 1.03 -11.59
CA ILE A 301 2.91 -0.19 -12.14
C ILE A 301 3.21 -1.19 -11.02
N ALA A 302 3.76 -0.72 -9.90
CA ALA A 302 4.05 -1.55 -8.74
C ALA A 302 2.77 -2.13 -8.11
N GLY A 303 1.70 -1.34 -8.06
CA GLY A 303 0.39 -1.77 -7.57
C GLY A 303 -0.21 -2.90 -8.40
N LEU A 304 -0.14 -2.80 -9.73
CA LEU A 304 -0.56 -3.87 -10.64
C LEU A 304 0.30 -5.12 -10.44
N PHE A 305 1.62 -4.97 -10.28
CA PHE A 305 2.51 -6.11 -10.02
C PHE A 305 2.18 -6.80 -8.68
N LEU A 306 1.95 -6.05 -7.61
CA LEU A 306 1.58 -6.64 -6.32
C LEU A 306 0.16 -7.25 -6.36
N ALA A 307 -0.80 -6.64 -7.05
CA ALA A 307 -2.12 -7.23 -7.28
C ALA A 307 -2.03 -8.59 -8.00
N LEU A 308 -1.13 -8.69 -8.99
CA LEU A 308 -0.84 -9.97 -9.66
C LEU A 308 -0.38 -11.04 -8.67
N THR A 309 0.41 -10.67 -7.66
CA THR A 309 0.87 -11.64 -6.65
C THR A 309 -0.27 -12.14 -5.75
N PHE A 310 -1.29 -11.34 -5.47
CA PHE A 310 -2.48 -11.79 -4.74
C PHE A 310 -3.27 -12.83 -5.55
N ILE A 311 -3.57 -12.51 -6.81
CA ILE A 311 -4.34 -13.42 -7.68
C ILE A 311 -3.56 -14.70 -7.97
N GLY A 312 -2.26 -14.56 -8.27
CA GLY A 312 -1.38 -15.71 -8.46
C GLY A 312 -1.30 -16.61 -7.23
N GLY A 313 -1.30 -16.02 -6.03
CA GLY A 313 -1.37 -16.78 -4.79
C GLY A 313 -2.68 -17.54 -4.60
N GLU A 314 -3.81 -16.92 -4.93
CA GLU A 314 -5.13 -17.57 -4.91
C GLU A 314 -5.19 -18.73 -5.93
N GLN A 315 -4.69 -18.52 -7.15
CA GLN A 315 -4.61 -19.58 -8.16
C GLN A 315 -3.66 -20.70 -7.76
N ALA A 316 -2.49 -20.37 -7.18
CA ALA A 316 -1.55 -21.38 -6.68
C ALA A 316 -2.14 -22.20 -5.51
N GLN A 317 -2.97 -21.59 -4.66
CA GLN A 317 -3.71 -22.31 -3.62
C GLN A 317 -4.66 -23.34 -4.23
N ILE A 318 -5.41 -22.95 -5.25
CA ILE A 318 -6.40 -23.83 -5.89
C ILE A 318 -5.71 -24.92 -6.71
N ALA A 319 -4.78 -24.55 -7.60
CA ALA A 319 -4.16 -25.46 -8.55
C ALA A 319 -3.10 -26.37 -7.92
N MET A 320 -2.32 -25.85 -6.97
CA MET A 320 -1.15 -26.54 -6.43
C MET A 320 -1.26 -26.83 -4.92
N LYS A 321 -2.33 -26.43 -4.26
CA LYS A 321 -2.55 -26.55 -2.80
C LYS A 321 -1.40 -25.90 -2.00
N ILE A 322 -0.92 -24.76 -2.47
CA ILE A 322 0.08 -23.91 -1.77
C ILE A 322 -0.68 -23.00 -0.81
N PRO A 323 -0.31 -22.90 0.48
CA PRO A 323 -0.99 -22.01 1.42
C PRO A 323 -0.92 -20.54 0.97
N LEU A 324 -2.01 -19.76 1.15
CA LEU A 324 -2.05 -18.33 0.82
C LEU A 324 -0.98 -17.51 1.55
N ASP A 325 -0.55 -17.95 2.73
CA ASP A 325 0.49 -17.27 3.49
C ASP A 325 1.84 -17.21 2.74
N VAL A 326 2.08 -18.09 1.79
CA VAL A 326 3.25 -18.02 0.89
C VAL A 326 3.26 -16.71 0.10
N THR A 327 2.10 -16.14 -0.24
CA THR A 327 1.99 -14.82 -0.86
C THR A 327 2.49 -13.72 0.06
N LYS A 328 2.18 -13.77 1.35
CA LYS A 328 2.69 -12.82 2.36
C LYS A 328 4.20 -12.95 2.52
N VAL A 329 4.72 -14.18 2.49
CA VAL A 329 6.18 -14.44 2.51
C VAL A 329 6.84 -13.84 1.27
N PHE A 330 6.25 -14.02 0.08
CA PHE A 330 6.72 -13.38 -1.16
C PHE A 330 6.81 -11.86 -1.01
N GLN A 331 5.74 -11.25 -0.52
CA GLN A 331 5.67 -9.80 -0.33
C GLN A 331 6.71 -9.30 0.69
N GLY A 332 6.90 -10.03 1.79
CA GLY A 332 7.92 -9.71 2.80
C GLY A 332 9.35 -9.79 2.26
N ILE A 333 9.65 -10.85 1.50
CA ILE A 333 10.94 -11.03 0.83
C ILE A 333 11.17 -9.92 -0.22
N LEU A 334 10.14 -9.58 -0.99
CA LEU A 334 10.21 -8.49 -1.96
C LEU A 334 10.53 -7.16 -1.30
N LEU A 335 9.84 -6.82 -0.19
CA LEU A 335 10.13 -5.60 0.57
C LEU A 335 11.58 -5.57 1.04
N PHE A 336 12.06 -6.69 1.62
CA PHE A 336 13.44 -6.79 2.07
C PHE A 336 14.43 -6.52 0.93
N TYR A 337 14.25 -7.15 -0.24
CA TYR A 337 15.14 -6.93 -1.37
C TYR A 337 15.01 -5.53 -1.97
N VAL A 338 13.81 -4.94 -2.01
CA VAL A 338 13.63 -3.54 -2.46
C VAL A 338 14.43 -2.59 -1.58
N LEU A 339 14.32 -2.70 -0.26
CA LEU A 339 15.06 -1.84 0.69
C LEU A 339 16.58 -2.12 0.65
N ALA A 340 16.97 -3.39 0.51
CA ALA A 340 18.38 -3.77 0.39
C ALA A 340 19.01 -3.23 -0.90
N CYS A 341 18.32 -3.36 -2.05
CA CYS A 341 18.78 -2.83 -3.32
C CYS A 341 18.83 -1.31 -3.36
N ASP A 342 17.94 -0.62 -2.65
CA ASP A 342 17.97 0.83 -2.53
C ASP A 342 19.23 1.34 -1.80
N SER A 343 19.78 0.56 -0.88
CA SER A 343 21.06 0.88 -0.26
C SER A 343 22.21 0.94 -1.28
N LEU A 344 22.16 0.16 -2.36
CA LEU A 344 23.16 0.15 -3.43
C LEU A 344 23.17 1.43 -4.28
N ILE A 345 22.10 2.22 -4.24
CA ILE A 345 22.03 3.52 -4.92
C ILE A 345 22.96 4.54 -4.25
N LEU A 346 23.03 4.47 -2.92
CA LEU A 346 23.82 5.39 -2.08
C LEU A 346 25.23 4.87 -1.85
N TYR A 347 25.43 3.56 -1.86
CA TYR A 347 26.69 2.90 -1.53
C TYR A 347 27.20 2.06 -2.71
N ARG A 348 28.52 1.89 -2.80
CA ARG A 348 29.16 0.95 -3.72
C ARG A 348 30.08 0.01 -2.95
N PHE A 349 30.11 -1.22 -3.38
CA PHE A 349 31.11 -2.18 -2.89
C PHE A 349 32.45 -1.89 -3.58
N ARG A 350 33.50 -1.66 -2.80
CA ARG A 350 34.87 -1.51 -3.29
C ARG A 350 35.74 -2.59 -2.68
N LEU A 351 36.34 -3.41 -3.54
CA LEU A 351 37.36 -4.35 -3.13
C LEU A 351 38.68 -3.61 -3.00
N ILE A 352 39.18 -3.44 -1.78
CA ILE A 352 40.49 -2.92 -1.53
C ILE A 352 41.45 -4.09 -1.45
N PHE A 353 42.33 -4.20 -2.46
CA PHE A 353 43.47 -5.08 -2.38
C PHE A 353 44.51 -4.38 -1.52
N ALA A 354 44.89 -4.97 -0.37
CA ALA A 354 46.00 -4.46 0.41
C ALA A 354 47.25 -4.46 -0.46
N SER A 355 47.68 -3.28 -0.89
CA SER A 355 48.98 -3.14 -1.49
C SER A 355 50.00 -3.47 -0.40
N ARG A 356 50.89 -4.42 -0.65
CA ARG A 356 52.04 -4.72 0.18
C ARG A 356 52.78 -3.36 0.38
N GLN A 357 52.73 -2.82 1.60
CA GLN A 357 53.70 -1.78 1.97
C GLN A 357 55.06 -2.43 1.85
N VAL A 358 55.85 -1.99 0.86
CA VAL A 358 57.30 -2.26 0.80
C VAL A 358 57.88 -1.55 2.02
N PRO A 359 58.56 -2.25 2.95
CA PRO A 359 59.22 -1.58 4.05
C PRO A 359 60.31 -0.67 3.42
N SER A 360 60.21 0.64 3.65
CA SER A 360 61.27 1.56 3.37
C SER A 360 62.45 1.16 4.26
N GLY A 361 63.43 0.52 3.64
CA GLY A 361 64.70 0.21 4.28
C GLY A 361 65.36 1.50 4.77
N THR A 362 65.64 1.50 6.05
CA THR A 362 66.57 2.46 6.69
C THR A 362 67.93 2.30 6.08
N GLY A 363 68.42 3.33 5.44
CA GLY A 363 69.82 3.60 5.09
C GLY A 363 70.20 4.98 5.59
#